data_0ae1ca42a8f68711ebcc815dafe0b6c2
#
_entry.id   0ae1ca42a8f68711ebcc815dafe0b6c2
#
_cell.length_a   1.000
_cell.length_b   1.000
_cell.length_c   1.000
_cell.angle_alpha   90.00
_cell.angle_beta   90.00
_cell.angle_gamma   90.00
#
_symmetry.space_group_name_H-M   'P 1'
#
loop_
_entity.id
_entity.type
_entity.pdbx_description
1 polymer ?
#
loop_
_entity_poly.entity_id
_entity_poly.type
_entity_poly.pdbx_seq_one_letter_code
_entity_poly.pdbx_strand_id
1 'polypeptide(L)'
;KLDYEIYVTNGVFRGLDADGEARFGEVNGLRGSKSGYVNDNYNESPGIVGRVTFSPFIGFEFGGSAYTCRYDENNENQLTIPALDFTYQRGPFEFLGEGAYAFIETDNFAEAAGIPGDMWGYYLEARYHFMPSLLKSWSPRIFTDNSTFTGCLRWDQVQTAGRDDNFERVHWGRNRLTPGLNYRYTEDTVIKLDYQ
;
A
#
# COMPACT_ATOMS: atom_id res chain seq x y z
N LYS A 1 0.66 3.12 -24.26
CA LYS A 1 -0.04 4.30 -23.74
C LYS A 1 0.76 4.86 -22.58
N LEU A 2 0.84 6.17 -22.46
CA LEU A 2 1.45 6.88 -21.35
C LEU A 2 0.39 7.78 -20.73
N ASP A 3 0.21 7.68 -19.40
CA ASP A 3 -0.68 8.54 -18.63
C ASP A 3 0.09 9.15 -17.46
N TYR A 4 -0.30 10.34 -17.01
CA TYR A 4 0.29 10.96 -15.82
C TYR A 4 -0.78 11.69 -15.01
N GLU A 5 -0.55 11.77 -13.70
CA GLU A 5 -1.43 12.45 -12.75
C GLU A 5 -0.58 13.18 -11.72
N ILE A 6 -1.04 14.37 -11.30
CA ILE A 6 -0.42 15.15 -10.23
C ILE A 6 -1.54 15.68 -9.34
N TYR A 7 -1.38 15.51 -8.03
CA TYR A 7 -2.32 15.98 -7.02
C TYR A 7 -1.59 16.75 -5.94
N VAL A 8 -2.27 17.77 -5.41
CA VAL A 8 -1.91 18.44 -4.17
C VAL A 8 -2.91 18.01 -3.11
N THR A 9 -2.41 17.55 -1.98
CA THR A 9 -3.21 16.99 -0.89
C THR A 9 -2.80 17.65 0.42
N ASN A 10 -3.53 17.38 1.50
CA ASN A 10 -3.04 17.68 2.83
C ASN A 10 -1.80 16.82 3.10
N GLY A 11 -0.77 17.43 3.69
CA GLY A 11 0.44 16.71 4.09
C GLY A 11 0.17 15.67 5.18
N VAL A 12 1.10 14.74 5.32
CA VAL A 12 1.16 13.84 6.48
C VAL A 12 1.64 14.62 7.69
N PHE A 13 1.10 14.35 8.85
CA PHE A 13 1.48 14.99 10.09
C PHE A 13 1.91 13.96 11.15
N ARG A 14 3.04 14.19 11.81
CA ARG A 14 3.55 13.22 12.81
C ARG A 14 2.57 13.07 13.97
N GLY A 15 1.95 14.17 14.47
CA GLY A 15 1.06 14.17 15.63
C GLY A 15 1.64 13.41 16.81
N LEU A 16 1.45 13.90 18.00
CA LEU A 16 1.80 13.16 19.21
C LEU A 16 0.53 12.59 19.83
N ASP A 17 0.63 11.43 20.43
CA ASP A 17 -0.41 10.88 21.27
C ASP A 17 -0.36 11.47 22.70
N ALA A 18 -1.24 10.97 23.59
CA ALA A 18 -1.30 11.45 24.97
C ALA A 18 -0.03 11.13 25.80
N ASP A 19 0.76 10.16 25.35
CA ASP A 19 1.99 9.71 25.99
C ASP A 19 3.23 10.40 25.40
N GLY A 20 3.04 11.26 24.38
CA GLY A 20 4.11 11.99 23.70
C GLY A 20 4.82 11.19 22.61
N GLU A 21 4.29 10.02 22.25
CA GLU A 21 4.81 9.21 21.12
C GLU A 21 4.23 9.67 19.79
N ALA A 22 5.03 9.60 18.72
CA ALA A 22 4.56 9.94 17.40
C ALA A 22 3.48 8.95 16.91
N ARG A 23 2.41 9.48 16.31
CA ARG A 23 1.31 8.66 15.77
C ARG A 23 1.74 7.84 14.57
N PHE A 24 2.76 8.26 13.83
CA PHE A 24 3.44 7.39 12.89
C PHE A 24 4.86 7.11 13.36
N GLY A 25 5.36 5.93 13.13
CA GLY A 25 6.67 5.51 13.60
C GLY A 25 6.85 4.00 13.44
N GLU A 26 7.82 3.44 14.13
CA GLU A 26 8.21 2.04 14.05
C GLU A 26 7.05 1.07 14.31
N VAL A 27 6.20 1.35 15.28
CA VAL A 27 5.09 0.47 15.69
C VAL A 27 3.92 0.53 14.71
N ASN A 28 3.50 1.73 14.33
CA ASN A 28 2.27 1.99 13.59
C ASN A 28 2.50 2.22 12.09
N GLY A 29 3.76 2.32 11.65
CA GLY A 29 4.10 2.75 10.29
C GLY A 29 3.51 4.12 9.99
N LEU A 30 3.33 4.45 8.72
CA LEU A 30 2.72 5.72 8.29
C LEU A 30 1.19 5.78 8.47
N ARG A 31 0.56 4.68 8.87
CA ARG A 31 -0.90 4.61 8.96
C ARG A 31 -1.48 5.56 10.00
N GLY A 32 -0.79 5.77 11.12
CA GLY A 32 -1.22 6.65 12.18
C GLY A 32 -1.32 8.11 11.78
N SER A 33 -0.56 8.54 10.78
CA SER A 33 -0.59 9.91 10.26
C SER A 33 -1.92 10.30 9.59
N LYS A 34 -2.72 9.32 9.15
CA LYS A 34 -4.05 9.55 8.57
C LYS A 34 -5.11 9.91 9.59
N SER A 35 -4.88 9.67 10.85
CA SER A 35 -5.81 9.99 11.93
C SER A 35 -5.74 11.46 12.36
N GLY A 36 -5.29 12.33 11.48
CA GLY A 36 -5.27 13.78 11.67
C GLY A 36 -6.65 14.29 12.05
N TYR A 37 -6.98 14.20 13.32
CA TYR A 37 -8.06 14.96 13.89
C TYR A 37 -7.71 16.43 13.74
N VAL A 38 -8.60 17.10 13.11
CA VAL A 38 -8.68 18.53 12.87
C VAL A 38 -8.85 19.28 14.21
N ASN A 39 -7.92 19.13 15.14
CA ASN A 39 -7.89 19.94 16.34
C ASN A 39 -6.42 20.30 16.67
N ASP A 40 -6.14 21.52 16.42
CA ASP A 40 -5.14 22.39 17.03
C ASP A 40 -3.67 22.32 16.57
N ASN A 41 -3.22 21.36 15.77
CA ASN A 41 -1.85 21.40 15.22
C ASN A 41 -1.86 20.99 13.75
N TYR A 42 -2.18 21.92 12.88
CA TYR A 42 -2.07 21.72 11.43
C TYR A 42 -0.60 21.81 11.01
N ASN A 43 -0.15 20.75 10.34
CA ASN A 43 0.93 20.94 9.38
C ASN A 43 0.34 21.73 8.20
N GLU A 44 0.72 22.99 8.05
CA GLU A 44 0.31 23.84 6.93
C GLU A 44 0.99 23.45 5.61
N SER A 45 1.85 22.44 5.61
CA SER A 45 2.57 21.97 4.44
C SER A 45 1.70 21.06 3.57
N PRO A 46 1.45 21.44 2.32
CA PRO A 46 0.75 20.54 1.40
C PRO A 46 1.64 19.35 1.02
N GLY A 47 1.00 18.20 0.78
CA GLY A 47 1.62 17.06 0.13
C GLY A 47 1.44 17.14 -1.38
N ILE A 48 2.47 16.77 -2.13
CA ILE A 48 2.43 16.63 -3.58
C ILE A 48 2.60 15.17 -3.92
N VAL A 49 1.71 14.63 -4.76
CA VAL A 49 1.84 13.28 -5.30
C VAL A 49 1.77 13.33 -6.82
N GLY A 50 2.69 12.61 -7.46
CA GLY A 50 2.71 12.42 -8.90
C GLY A 50 2.75 10.93 -9.23
N ARG A 51 2.11 10.53 -10.33
CA ARG A 51 2.13 9.17 -10.87
C ARG A 51 2.28 9.22 -12.38
N VAL A 52 3.06 8.29 -12.91
CA VAL A 52 3.20 8.03 -14.34
C VAL A 52 2.96 6.55 -14.57
N THR A 53 2.11 6.21 -15.54
CA THR A 53 1.86 4.81 -15.95
C THR A 53 2.21 4.63 -17.42
N PHE A 54 2.76 3.47 -17.73
CA PHE A 54 3.16 3.08 -19.07
C PHE A 54 2.64 1.67 -19.40
N SER A 55 1.82 1.60 -20.46
CA SER A 55 1.28 0.33 -20.97
C SER A 55 1.86 0.08 -22.37
N PRO A 56 2.98 -0.70 -22.48
CA PRO A 56 3.65 -0.97 -23.75
C PRO A 56 2.84 -1.87 -24.69
N PHE A 57 2.06 -2.80 -24.12
CA PHE A 57 1.20 -3.72 -24.85
C PHE A 57 -0.02 -4.10 -24.01
N ILE A 58 -1.04 -4.68 -24.66
CA ILE A 58 -2.28 -5.08 -24.00
C ILE A 58 -2.00 -6.12 -22.92
N GLY A 59 -2.52 -5.87 -21.72
CA GLY A 59 -2.38 -6.75 -20.57
C GLY A 59 -1.15 -6.48 -19.70
N PHE A 60 -0.28 -5.52 -20.03
CA PHE A 60 0.81 -5.11 -19.17
C PHE A 60 0.80 -3.60 -18.93
N GLU A 61 0.84 -3.23 -17.66
CA GLU A 61 0.99 -1.87 -17.20
C GLU A 61 2.04 -1.80 -16.10
N PHE A 62 2.86 -0.77 -16.14
CA PHE A 62 3.87 -0.44 -15.16
C PHE A 62 3.68 1.00 -14.72
N GLY A 63 3.71 1.25 -13.40
CA GLY A 63 3.54 2.56 -12.79
C GLY A 63 4.72 2.94 -11.92
N GLY A 64 5.00 4.23 -11.89
CA GLY A 64 5.91 4.85 -10.93
C GLY A 64 5.23 6.06 -10.31
N SER A 65 5.32 6.20 -9.00
CA SER A 65 4.76 7.34 -8.27
C SER A 65 5.73 7.85 -7.22
N ALA A 66 5.54 9.11 -6.83
CA ALA A 66 6.25 9.69 -5.71
C ALA A 66 5.32 10.64 -4.95
N TYR A 67 5.36 10.56 -3.64
CA TYR A 67 4.71 11.49 -2.72
C TYR A 67 5.77 12.22 -1.92
N THR A 68 5.57 13.52 -1.67
CA THR A 68 6.45 14.29 -0.78
C THR A 68 5.67 15.34 0.00
N CYS A 69 6.03 15.54 1.26
CA CYS A 69 5.51 16.63 2.11
C CYS A 69 6.51 16.90 3.24
N ARG A 70 6.28 17.99 3.97
CA ARG A 70 6.88 18.17 5.29
C ARG A 70 5.90 17.70 6.34
N TYR A 71 6.39 16.99 7.38
CA TYR A 71 5.52 16.24 8.29
C TYR A 71 5.52 16.75 9.74
N ASP A 72 6.36 17.72 10.05
CA ASP A 72 6.51 18.31 11.37
C ASP A 72 5.87 19.71 11.48
N GLU A 73 5.72 20.22 12.69
CA GLU A 73 5.10 21.50 12.99
C GLU A 73 5.89 22.69 12.44
N ASN A 74 7.22 22.55 12.38
CA ASN A 74 8.12 23.61 11.93
C ASN A 74 8.33 23.61 10.41
N ASN A 75 7.82 22.61 9.70
CA ASN A 75 8.06 22.39 8.28
C ASN A 75 9.55 22.25 7.92
N GLU A 76 10.33 21.60 8.77
CA GLU A 76 11.76 21.40 8.59
C GLU A 76 12.05 20.00 8.05
N ASN A 77 11.35 18.95 8.55
CA ASN A 77 11.59 17.56 8.21
C ASN A 77 10.74 17.09 7.03
N GLN A 78 11.37 16.46 6.05
CA GLN A 78 10.73 16.00 4.83
C GLN A 78 10.43 14.49 4.87
N LEU A 79 9.27 14.12 4.35
CA LEU A 79 8.91 12.75 4.00
C LEU A 79 8.82 12.64 2.48
N THR A 80 9.51 11.65 1.90
CA THR A 80 9.42 11.34 0.48
C THR A 80 9.21 9.85 0.26
N ILE A 81 8.18 9.48 -0.51
CA ILE A 81 7.79 8.08 -0.74
C ILE A 81 7.74 7.81 -2.24
N PRO A 82 8.83 7.35 -2.87
CA PRO A 82 8.75 6.72 -4.19
C PRO A 82 8.09 5.35 -4.10
N ALA A 83 7.34 5.00 -5.14
CA ALA A 83 6.73 3.68 -5.29
C ALA A 83 6.71 3.25 -6.75
N LEU A 84 6.75 1.93 -6.96
CA LEU A 84 6.65 1.27 -8.25
C LEU A 84 5.57 0.22 -8.18
N ASP A 85 4.81 0.06 -9.25
CA ASP A 85 3.77 -0.95 -9.36
C ASP A 85 3.72 -1.54 -10.76
N PHE A 86 3.16 -2.74 -10.88
CA PHE A 86 2.89 -3.36 -12.16
C PHE A 86 1.64 -4.23 -12.11
N THR A 87 1.00 -4.37 -13.26
CA THR A 87 -0.06 -5.35 -13.50
C THR A 87 0.21 -6.05 -14.82
N TYR A 88 0.13 -7.38 -14.81
CA TYR A 88 0.25 -8.21 -16.01
C TYR A 88 -0.89 -9.20 -16.07
N GLN A 89 -1.71 -9.15 -17.12
CA GLN A 89 -2.82 -10.07 -17.37
C GLN A 89 -2.67 -10.76 -18.69
N ARG A 90 -2.74 -12.10 -18.68
CA ARG A 90 -2.75 -12.90 -19.90
C ARG A 90 -3.66 -14.10 -19.75
N GLY A 91 -4.77 -14.10 -20.52
CA GLY A 91 -5.80 -15.12 -20.39
C GLY A 91 -6.39 -15.15 -18.97
N PRO A 92 -6.42 -16.32 -18.31
CA PRO A 92 -6.96 -16.44 -16.96
C PRO A 92 -5.98 -16.03 -15.85
N PHE A 93 -4.74 -15.71 -16.18
CA PHE A 93 -3.70 -15.34 -15.21
C PHE A 93 -3.55 -13.83 -15.09
N GLU A 94 -3.47 -13.35 -13.85
CA GLU A 94 -3.16 -11.98 -13.52
C GLU A 94 -2.06 -11.95 -12.44
N PHE A 95 -1.04 -11.13 -12.66
CA PHE A 95 0.05 -10.88 -11.73
C PHE A 95 0.12 -9.39 -11.45
N LEU A 96 0.22 -9.03 -10.19
CA LEU A 96 0.35 -7.63 -9.80
C LEU A 96 1.30 -7.53 -8.60
N GLY A 97 1.90 -6.37 -8.48
CA GLY A 97 2.79 -6.06 -7.38
C GLY A 97 3.00 -4.57 -7.24
N GLU A 98 3.33 -4.19 -6.03
CA GLU A 98 3.67 -2.82 -5.68
C GLU A 98 4.74 -2.83 -4.61
N GLY A 99 5.67 -1.88 -4.69
CA GLY A 99 6.68 -1.64 -3.69
C GLY A 99 6.85 -0.15 -3.45
N ALA A 100 6.98 0.24 -2.19
CA ALA A 100 7.20 1.61 -1.77
C ALA A 100 8.34 1.69 -0.75
N TYR A 101 9.06 2.80 -0.80
CA TYR A 101 10.11 3.13 0.14
C TYR A 101 9.88 4.55 0.67
N ALA A 102 9.85 4.72 1.98
CA ALA A 102 9.71 6.01 2.63
C ALA A 102 11.08 6.48 3.14
N PHE A 103 11.54 7.59 2.64
CA PHE A 103 12.67 8.35 3.18
C PHE A 103 12.10 9.40 4.14
N ILE A 104 12.55 9.37 5.39
CA ILE A 104 12.03 10.21 6.46
C ILE A 104 13.23 10.98 7.04
N GLU A 105 13.27 12.29 6.82
CA GLU A 105 14.24 13.13 7.50
C GLU A 105 13.90 13.19 8.99
N THR A 106 14.87 12.94 9.86
CA THR A 106 14.68 12.93 11.31
C THR A 106 15.58 13.97 11.97
N ASP A 107 15.07 14.55 13.04
CA ASP A 107 15.82 15.35 14.00
C ASP A 107 15.86 14.64 15.36
N ASN A 108 16.57 15.18 16.32
CA ASN A 108 16.68 14.62 17.65
C ASN A 108 15.32 14.38 18.33
N PHE A 109 14.33 15.22 18.01
CA PHE A 109 12.98 15.09 18.55
C PHE A 109 12.21 13.95 17.86
N ALA A 110 12.30 13.84 16.54
CA ALA A 110 11.67 12.78 15.76
C ALA A 110 12.23 11.40 16.16
N GLU A 111 13.54 11.29 16.34
CA GLU A 111 14.20 10.07 16.83
C GLU A 111 13.74 9.70 18.25
N ALA A 112 13.69 10.67 19.16
CA ALA A 112 13.21 10.44 20.53
C ALA A 112 11.71 10.04 20.57
N ALA A 113 10.93 10.44 19.56
CA ALA A 113 9.53 10.08 19.41
C ALA A 113 9.31 8.74 18.65
N GLY A 114 10.39 8.00 18.33
CA GLY A 114 10.32 6.70 17.67
C GLY A 114 10.00 6.76 16.17
N ILE A 115 10.37 7.86 15.50
CA ILE A 115 10.23 7.98 14.03
C ILE A 115 11.53 7.47 13.40
N PRO A 116 11.49 6.41 12.58
CA PRO A 116 12.69 5.89 11.91
C PRO A 116 13.03 6.74 10.68
N GLY A 117 14.29 6.70 10.26
CA GLY A 117 14.77 7.38 9.06
C GLY A 117 14.26 6.79 7.74
N ASP A 118 13.78 5.54 7.77
CA ASP A 118 13.23 4.88 6.59
C ASP A 118 12.21 3.80 6.93
N MET A 119 11.31 3.55 6.00
CA MET A 119 10.37 2.42 6.00
C MET A 119 10.21 1.91 4.58
N TRP A 120 9.93 0.63 4.42
CA TRP A 120 9.62 0.07 3.11
C TRP A 120 8.65 -1.10 3.19
N GLY A 121 8.02 -1.36 2.08
CA GLY A 121 7.15 -2.52 1.95
C GLY A 121 6.86 -2.84 0.50
N TYR A 122 6.54 -4.10 0.24
CA TYR A 122 6.07 -4.53 -1.07
C TYR A 122 5.09 -5.69 -0.94
N TYR A 123 4.31 -5.89 -1.98
CA TYR A 123 3.56 -7.11 -2.17
C TYR A 123 3.67 -7.63 -3.60
N LEU A 124 3.48 -8.95 -3.73
CA LEU A 124 3.31 -9.64 -5.00
C LEU A 124 2.09 -10.53 -4.90
N GLU A 125 1.22 -10.48 -5.92
CA GLU A 125 -0.01 -11.25 -5.95
C GLU A 125 -0.18 -11.94 -7.30
N ALA A 126 -0.51 -13.22 -7.26
CA ALA A 126 -0.88 -14.03 -8.42
C ALA A 126 -2.36 -14.40 -8.31
N ARG A 127 -3.09 -14.24 -9.41
CA ARG A 127 -4.51 -14.58 -9.53
C ARG A 127 -4.76 -15.52 -10.69
N TYR A 128 -5.68 -16.44 -10.49
CA TYR A 128 -6.17 -17.34 -11.53
C TYR A 128 -7.69 -17.27 -11.59
N HIS A 129 -8.21 -16.85 -12.75
CA HIS A 129 -9.64 -16.71 -13.00
C HIS A 129 -10.18 -17.99 -13.66
N PHE A 130 -11.23 -18.56 -13.08
CA PHE A 130 -11.80 -19.80 -13.60
C PHE A 130 -13.30 -19.93 -13.29
N MET A 131 -13.99 -20.73 -14.06
CA MET A 131 -15.36 -21.12 -13.78
C MET A 131 -15.54 -22.60 -14.12
N PRO A 132 -15.68 -23.47 -13.09
CA PRO A 132 -15.91 -24.89 -13.32
C PRO A 132 -17.25 -25.13 -14.04
N SER A 133 -17.21 -25.84 -15.17
CA SER A 133 -18.40 -26.17 -15.96
C SER A 133 -19.43 -26.99 -15.16
N LEU A 134 -18.95 -27.82 -14.23
CA LEU A 134 -19.79 -28.61 -13.33
C LEU A 134 -20.70 -27.74 -12.47
N LEU A 135 -20.21 -26.61 -11.94
CA LEU A 135 -21.01 -25.70 -11.12
C LEU A 135 -22.08 -24.99 -11.97
N LYS A 136 -21.75 -24.61 -13.19
CA LYS A 136 -22.73 -24.04 -14.14
C LYS A 136 -23.87 -25.00 -14.44
N SER A 137 -23.57 -26.29 -14.62
CA SER A 137 -24.60 -27.30 -14.87
C SER A 137 -25.44 -27.62 -13.63
N TRP A 138 -24.85 -27.53 -12.43
CA TRP A 138 -25.54 -27.81 -11.16
C TRP A 138 -26.50 -26.71 -10.76
N SER A 139 -26.11 -25.44 -10.88
CA SER A 139 -26.96 -24.31 -10.53
C SER A 139 -26.75 -23.09 -11.44
N PRO A 140 -27.35 -23.07 -12.65
CA PRO A 140 -27.17 -22.00 -13.63
C PRO A 140 -27.64 -20.63 -13.16
N ARG A 141 -28.51 -20.59 -12.15
CA ARG A 141 -29.00 -19.32 -11.56
C ARG A 141 -27.97 -18.66 -10.65
N ILE A 142 -27.10 -19.44 -10.02
CA ILE A 142 -26.04 -18.95 -9.14
C ILE A 142 -24.75 -18.79 -9.93
N PHE A 143 -24.38 -19.78 -10.74
CA PHE A 143 -23.15 -19.80 -11.53
C PHE A 143 -23.46 -19.43 -12.99
N THR A 144 -23.65 -18.13 -13.23
CA THR A 144 -24.01 -17.58 -14.53
C THR A 144 -22.80 -17.49 -15.46
N ASP A 145 -23.01 -17.15 -16.73
CA ASP A 145 -21.92 -16.95 -17.68
C ASP A 145 -21.02 -15.75 -17.32
N ASN A 146 -21.59 -14.78 -16.60
CA ASN A 146 -20.86 -13.58 -16.15
C ASN A 146 -20.17 -13.77 -14.79
N SER A 147 -20.41 -14.89 -14.11
CA SER A 147 -19.77 -15.15 -12.82
C SER A 147 -18.40 -15.80 -12.97
N THR A 148 -17.49 -15.53 -12.05
CA THR A 148 -16.11 -16.01 -12.08
C THR A 148 -15.57 -16.28 -10.68
N PHE A 149 -14.88 -17.40 -10.51
CA PHE A 149 -14.01 -17.60 -9.37
C PHE A 149 -12.63 -17.06 -9.66
N THR A 150 -11.99 -16.53 -8.63
CA THR A 150 -10.59 -16.10 -8.67
C THR A 150 -9.86 -16.67 -7.46
N GLY A 151 -8.98 -17.63 -7.70
CA GLY A 151 -7.98 -18.03 -6.71
C GLY A 151 -6.87 -16.99 -6.68
N CYS A 152 -6.46 -16.55 -5.50
CA CYS A 152 -5.37 -15.61 -5.32
C CYS A 152 -4.35 -16.11 -4.29
N LEU A 153 -3.09 -15.74 -4.50
CA LEU A 153 -2.00 -15.95 -3.57
C LEU A 153 -1.18 -14.68 -3.51
N ARG A 154 -1.10 -14.09 -2.32
CA ARG A 154 -0.41 -12.84 -2.09
C ARG A 154 0.69 -13.01 -1.04
N TRP A 155 1.85 -12.48 -1.34
CA TRP A 155 2.96 -12.32 -0.42
C TRP A 155 3.14 -10.84 -0.12
N ASP A 156 3.15 -10.48 1.16
CA ASP A 156 3.42 -9.14 1.67
C ASP A 156 4.68 -9.15 2.52
N GLN A 157 5.49 -8.12 2.38
CA GLN A 157 6.60 -7.84 3.30
C GLN A 157 6.64 -6.35 3.61
N VAL A 158 6.81 -6.02 4.88
CA VAL A 158 6.93 -4.64 5.35
C VAL A 158 8.00 -4.53 6.43
N GLN A 159 8.73 -3.44 6.40
CA GLN A 159 9.70 -3.03 7.42
C GLN A 159 9.36 -1.60 7.84
N THR A 160 9.05 -1.41 9.11
CA THR A 160 8.63 -0.11 9.66
C THR A 160 9.65 0.53 10.60
N ALA A 161 10.74 -0.17 10.94
CA ALA A 161 11.85 0.38 11.69
C ALA A 161 13.05 0.62 10.80
N GLY A 162 13.70 1.76 10.99
CA GLY A 162 14.98 2.08 10.41
C GLY A 162 16.08 1.12 10.87
N ARG A 163 17.23 1.26 10.28
CA ARG A 163 18.45 0.51 10.65
C ARG A 163 19.04 1.18 11.87
N ASP A 164 19.09 0.48 13.00
CA ASP A 164 19.89 0.93 14.14
C ASP A 164 21.38 0.90 13.77
N ASP A 165 22.15 1.92 14.18
CA ASP A 165 23.60 2.04 13.95
C ASP A 165 24.41 0.87 14.55
N ASN A 166 23.82 0.10 15.45
CA ASN A 166 24.42 -1.09 16.07
C ASN A 166 24.17 -2.39 15.28
N PHE A 167 23.63 -2.35 14.06
CA PHE A 167 23.31 -3.53 13.23
C PHE A 167 22.32 -4.52 13.88
N GLU A 168 21.73 -4.24 15.01
CA GLU A 168 20.63 -5.00 15.55
C GLU A 168 19.37 -4.62 14.77
N ARG A 169 18.89 -5.54 13.95
CA ARG A 169 17.59 -5.41 13.29
C ARG A 169 16.55 -5.42 14.40
N VAL A 170 16.05 -4.26 14.77
CA VAL A 170 14.83 -4.19 15.56
C VAL A 170 13.76 -4.91 14.75
N HIS A 171 13.13 -5.95 15.32
CA HIS A 171 12.30 -6.94 14.61
C HIS A 171 10.91 -6.39 14.24
N TRP A 172 10.81 -5.25 13.56
CA TRP A 172 9.57 -4.70 13.05
C TRP A 172 9.25 -5.13 11.61
N GLY A 173 10.02 -6.07 11.08
CA GLY A 173 9.75 -6.71 9.81
C GLY A 173 8.59 -7.71 9.93
N ARG A 174 7.57 -7.59 9.08
CA ARG A 174 6.45 -8.53 9.01
C ARG A 174 6.36 -9.10 7.60
N ASN A 175 6.21 -10.43 7.56
CA ASN A 175 5.94 -11.16 6.32
C ASN A 175 4.58 -11.82 6.44
N ARG A 176 3.82 -11.86 5.35
CA ARG A 176 2.52 -12.49 5.34
C ARG A 176 2.27 -13.18 4.01
N LEU A 177 1.74 -14.40 4.07
CA LEU A 177 1.22 -15.13 2.93
C LEU A 177 -0.30 -15.22 3.07
N THR A 178 -1.03 -14.73 2.08
CA THR A 178 -2.49 -14.71 2.08
C THR A 178 -3.01 -15.48 0.86
N PRO A 179 -3.41 -16.75 1.00
CA PRO A 179 -4.25 -17.42 0.02
C PRO A 179 -5.68 -16.92 0.12
N GLY A 180 -6.34 -16.78 -1.01
CA GLY A 180 -7.72 -16.30 -1.08
C GLY A 180 -8.51 -16.94 -2.22
N LEU A 181 -9.83 -16.93 -2.05
CA LEU A 181 -10.78 -17.34 -3.07
C LEU A 181 -11.89 -16.30 -3.14
N ASN A 182 -12.04 -15.70 -4.30
CA ASN A 182 -13.09 -14.74 -4.57
C ASN A 182 -14.12 -15.37 -5.51
N TYR A 183 -15.39 -15.15 -5.21
CA TYR A 183 -16.47 -15.47 -6.13
C TYR A 183 -17.18 -14.17 -6.55
N ARG A 184 -17.04 -13.82 -7.82
CA ARG A 184 -17.73 -12.69 -8.45
C ARG A 184 -19.02 -13.21 -9.05
N TYR A 185 -20.15 -12.87 -8.47
CA TYR A 185 -21.47 -13.24 -8.95
C TYR A 185 -21.90 -12.38 -10.14
N THR A 186 -21.71 -11.05 -10.01
CA THR A 186 -21.93 -10.04 -11.05
C THR A 186 -20.75 -9.07 -11.09
N GLU A 187 -20.75 -8.10 -11.98
CA GLU A 187 -19.71 -7.05 -12.02
C GLU A 187 -19.62 -6.28 -10.71
N ASP A 188 -20.74 -6.10 -10.02
CA ASP A 188 -20.85 -5.27 -8.81
C ASP A 188 -20.82 -6.07 -7.50
N THR A 189 -20.90 -7.42 -7.56
CA THR A 189 -21.00 -8.27 -6.37
C THR A 189 -19.88 -9.29 -6.30
N VAL A 190 -19.07 -9.21 -5.23
CA VAL A 190 -17.96 -10.16 -4.97
C VAL A 190 -18.03 -10.66 -3.53
N ILE A 191 -17.97 -11.96 -3.36
CA ILE A 191 -17.75 -12.64 -2.07
C ILE A 191 -16.27 -13.02 -2.00
N LYS A 192 -15.58 -12.62 -0.91
CA LYS A 192 -14.16 -12.88 -0.70
C LYS A 192 -13.95 -13.72 0.55
N LEU A 193 -13.07 -14.69 0.44
CA LEU A 193 -12.59 -15.52 1.53
C LEU A 193 -11.07 -15.53 1.49
N ASP A 194 -10.44 -14.91 2.49
CA ASP A 194 -8.99 -14.83 2.61
C ASP A 194 -8.57 -15.43 3.96
N TYR A 195 -7.44 -16.14 3.95
CA TYR A 195 -6.79 -16.67 5.15
C TYR A 195 -5.42 -16.01 5.33
N GLN A 196 -5.11 -15.55 6.58
CA GLN A 196 -3.87 -14.82 6.92
C GLN A 196 -3.18 -15.46 8.11
#